data_22d9389ea082e795ad205f14845bbda2
#
_entry.id   22d9389ea082e795ad205f14845bbda2
#
_cell.length_a   1.000
_cell.length_b   1.000
_cell.length_c   1.000
_cell.angle_alpha   90.00
_cell.angle_beta   90.00
_cell.angle_gamma   90.00
#
_symmetry.space_group_name_H-M   'P 1'
#
loop_
_entity.id
_entity.type
_entity.pdbx_description
1 polymer ?
#
loop_
_entity_poly.entity_id
_entity_poly.type
_entity_poly.pdbx_seq_one_letter_code
_entity_poly.pdbx_strand_id
1 'polypeptide(L)'
;MHPKIKWKGKERDMLEFAKTPPKGWNSWDVYGASVTEEEVKRNADIMAEKLKKYGWNYVVVDIQWYEPGAESAAYRKFADLKIDEYSRVLPAENRFPSSADGVGFAPLAEYVHQLGLKFGIHILRGIPRQAVHGRMHIKGTDKTADQIAINSICPWNSDMYGVD
;
A
#
# COMPACT_ATOMS: atom_id res chain seq x y z
N MET A 1 6.11 -31.02 16.58
CA MET A 1 7.28 -30.82 15.69
C MET A 1 6.80 -29.93 14.55
N HIS A 2 7.32 -28.71 14.41
CA HIS A 2 6.88 -27.78 13.38
C HIS A 2 7.68 -28.02 12.10
N PRO A 3 7.08 -27.88 10.90
CA PRO A 3 7.80 -28.09 9.65
C PRO A 3 8.86 -27.00 9.45
N LYS A 4 10.08 -27.43 9.17
CA LYS A 4 11.17 -26.54 8.78
C LYS A 4 11.24 -26.47 7.26
N ILE A 5 11.19 -25.27 6.70
CA ILE A 5 11.35 -25.05 5.26
C ILE A 5 12.75 -24.57 4.98
N LYS A 6 13.47 -25.28 4.09
CA LYS A 6 14.79 -24.87 3.61
C LYS A 6 14.66 -23.95 2.39
N TRP A 7 15.14 -22.73 2.53
CA TRP A 7 15.32 -21.79 1.41
C TRP A 7 16.78 -21.37 1.31
N LYS A 8 17.39 -21.57 0.13
CA LYS A 8 18.80 -21.18 -0.15
C LYS A 8 19.80 -21.57 0.95
N GLY A 9 19.67 -22.79 1.49
CA GLY A 9 20.63 -23.34 2.44
C GLY A 9 20.57 -22.83 3.88
N LYS A 10 19.58 -21.99 4.22
CA LYS A 10 19.34 -21.56 5.62
C LYS A 10 18.04 -22.17 6.13
N GLU A 11 18.13 -22.90 7.25
CA GLU A 11 16.93 -23.26 8.03
C GLU A 11 16.40 -22.02 8.71
N ARG A 12 15.15 -21.66 8.45
CA ARG A 12 14.42 -20.62 9.20
C ARG A 12 13.25 -21.26 9.92
N ASP A 13 13.12 -20.95 11.18
CA ASP A 13 11.92 -21.31 11.95
C ASP A 13 10.77 -20.42 11.47
N MET A 14 9.79 -21.05 10.82
CA MET A 14 8.61 -20.33 10.27
C MET A 14 7.82 -19.58 11.34
N LEU A 15 7.97 -19.97 12.61
CA LEU A 15 7.25 -19.34 13.73
C LEU A 15 7.94 -18.09 14.28
N GLU A 16 9.11 -17.74 13.78
CA GLU A 16 9.78 -16.49 14.15
C GLU A 16 9.02 -15.25 13.62
N PHE A 17 8.30 -15.44 12.50
CA PHE A 17 7.47 -14.42 11.88
C PHE A 17 5.99 -14.74 12.13
N ALA A 18 5.22 -13.81 12.62
CA ALA A 18 3.77 -13.97 12.82
C ALA A 18 3.38 -15.07 13.83
N LYS A 19 3.98 -15.06 15.00
CA LYS A 19 3.61 -15.99 16.12
C LYS A 19 2.15 -15.88 16.53
N THR A 20 1.53 -14.75 16.29
CA THR A 20 0.11 -14.47 16.51
C THR A 20 -0.46 -13.73 15.31
N PRO A 21 -1.78 -13.80 15.06
CA PRO A 21 -2.41 -12.94 14.05
C PRO A 21 -2.07 -11.47 14.30
N PRO A 22 -1.76 -10.68 13.25
CA PRO A 22 -1.54 -9.25 13.39
C PRO A 22 -2.82 -8.57 13.88
N LYS A 23 -2.67 -7.62 14.81
CA LYS A 23 -3.76 -6.77 15.29
C LYS A 23 -3.43 -5.33 14.92
N GLY A 24 -4.39 -4.64 14.30
CA GLY A 24 -4.15 -3.28 13.85
C GLY A 24 -5.39 -2.60 13.36
N TRP A 25 -5.20 -1.37 12.94
CA TRP A 25 -6.18 -0.55 12.28
C TRP A 25 -5.87 -0.50 10.78
N ASN A 26 -6.92 -0.60 9.97
CA ASN A 26 -6.88 -0.44 8.53
C ASN A 26 -7.81 0.73 8.15
N SER A 27 -7.36 1.62 7.30
CA SER A 27 -8.11 2.84 6.97
C SER A 27 -9.41 2.58 6.21
N TRP A 28 -9.53 1.45 5.52
CA TRP A 28 -10.67 1.15 4.67
C TRP A 28 -12.01 1.13 5.40
N ASP A 29 -12.05 0.50 6.58
CA ASP A 29 -13.30 0.28 7.30
C ASP A 29 -13.97 1.57 7.77
N VAL A 30 -13.23 2.67 7.86
CA VAL A 30 -13.73 3.98 8.32
C VAL A 30 -13.77 5.01 7.19
N TYR A 31 -12.72 5.07 6.38
CA TYR A 31 -12.51 6.12 5.38
C TYR A 31 -12.63 5.64 3.94
N GLY A 32 -12.71 4.33 3.71
CA GLY A 32 -12.63 3.76 2.37
C GLY A 32 -11.32 4.19 1.69
N ALA A 33 -11.45 4.71 0.47
CA ALA A 33 -10.33 5.19 -0.33
C ALA A 33 -9.85 6.59 0.04
N SER A 34 -10.61 7.35 0.86
CA SER A 34 -10.44 8.80 1.02
C SER A 34 -9.49 9.23 2.14
N VAL A 35 -8.93 8.31 2.90
CA VAL A 35 -8.09 8.61 4.06
C VAL A 35 -6.98 9.62 3.75
N THR A 36 -6.74 10.53 4.69
CA THR A 36 -5.68 11.55 4.65
C THR A 36 -4.57 11.24 5.64
N GLU A 37 -3.42 11.87 5.46
CA GLU A 37 -2.29 11.75 6.38
C GLU A 37 -2.65 12.15 7.83
N GLU A 38 -3.42 13.23 7.97
CA GLU A 38 -3.87 13.70 9.29
C GLU A 38 -4.74 12.65 9.99
N GLU A 39 -5.66 12.03 9.27
CA GLU A 39 -6.51 10.98 9.80
C GLU A 39 -5.70 9.73 10.19
N VAL A 40 -4.71 9.35 9.40
CA VAL A 40 -3.80 8.25 9.76
C VAL A 40 -3.05 8.55 11.05
N LYS A 41 -2.46 9.75 11.17
CA LYS A 41 -1.75 10.18 12.37
C LYS A 41 -2.64 10.17 13.60
N ARG A 42 -3.83 10.75 13.51
CA ARG A 42 -4.81 10.78 14.62
C ARG A 42 -5.22 9.37 15.09
N ASN A 43 -5.45 8.45 14.16
CA ASN A 43 -5.76 7.06 14.51
C ASN A 43 -4.55 6.34 15.12
N ALA A 44 -3.34 6.60 14.62
CA ALA A 44 -2.11 6.07 15.19
C ALA A 44 -1.88 6.53 16.63
N ASP A 45 -2.13 7.80 16.94
CA ASP A 45 -2.03 8.36 18.30
C ASP A 45 -2.97 7.64 19.26
N ILE A 46 -4.25 7.50 18.88
CA ILE A 46 -5.25 6.77 19.67
C ILE A 46 -4.84 5.31 19.88
N MET A 47 -4.33 4.66 18.84
CA MET A 47 -3.84 3.28 18.95
C MET A 47 -2.66 3.17 19.92
N ALA A 48 -1.70 4.08 19.83
CA ALA A 48 -0.53 4.09 20.70
C ALA A 48 -0.92 4.27 22.16
N GLU A 49 -1.84 5.20 22.43
CA GLU A 49 -2.31 5.50 23.79
C GLU A 49 -3.14 4.36 24.39
N LYS A 50 -4.10 3.82 23.61
CA LYS A 50 -5.18 3.00 24.18
C LYS A 50 -5.04 1.52 23.89
N LEU A 51 -4.53 1.13 22.72
CA LEU A 51 -4.63 -0.23 22.20
C LEU A 51 -3.29 -0.97 22.13
N LYS A 52 -2.16 -0.26 22.01
CA LYS A 52 -0.83 -0.83 21.86
C LYS A 52 -0.48 -1.83 22.98
N LYS A 53 -0.84 -1.53 24.21
CA LYS A 53 -0.63 -2.42 25.38
C LYS A 53 -1.33 -3.79 25.27
N TYR A 54 -2.32 -3.90 24.40
CA TYR A 54 -3.04 -5.15 24.10
C TYR A 54 -2.56 -5.84 22.83
N GLY A 55 -1.43 -5.37 22.25
CA GLY A 55 -0.82 -5.93 21.05
C GLY A 55 -1.40 -5.43 19.73
N TRP A 56 -2.22 -4.38 19.73
CA TRP A 56 -2.70 -3.69 18.54
C TRP A 56 -1.62 -2.72 18.08
N ASN A 57 -0.84 -3.10 17.08
CA ASN A 57 0.38 -2.37 16.73
C ASN A 57 0.60 -2.15 15.22
N TYR A 58 -0.34 -2.52 14.35
CA TYR A 58 -0.25 -2.27 12.92
C TYR A 58 -1.19 -1.12 12.53
N VAL A 59 -0.64 -0.13 11.82
CA VAL A 59 -1.39 0.96 11.16
C VAL A 59 -1.23 0.78 9.67
N VAL A 60 -2.34 0.53 8.97
CA VAL A 60 -2.33 0.23 7.53
C VAL A 60 -3.13 1.26 6.76
N VAL A 61 -2.49 1.91 5.80
CA VAL A 61 -3.16 2.72 4.78
C VAL A 61 -3.60 1.79 3.66
N ASP A 62 -4.91 1.68 3.47
CA ASP A 62 -5.48 0.82 2.44
C ASP A 62 -5.41 1.45 1.05
N ILE A 63 -5.86 0.75 0.05
CA ILE A 63 -5.75 1.08 -1.37
C ILE A 63 -6.23 2.49 -1.74
N GLN A 64 -5.87 2.94 -2.94
CA GLN A 64 -6.22 4.25 -3.52
C GLN A 64 -5.53 5.46 -2.86
N TRP A 65 -4.52 5.25 -2.02
CA TRP A 65 -3.71 6.35 -1.49
C TRP A 65 -2.95 7.13 -2.57
N TYR A 66 -2.84 6.56 -3.77
CA TYR A 66 -2.19 7.13 -4.95
C TYR A 66 -3.17 7.86 -5.90
N GLU A 67 -4.46 7.92 -5.58
CA GLU A 67 -5.49 8.60 -6.38
C GLU A 67 -5.89 9.93 -5.71
N PRO A 68 -5.54 11.10 -6.33
CA PRO A 68 -5.75 12.41 -5.70
C PRO A 68 -7.19 12.76 -5.37
N GLY A 69 -8.13 12.26 -6.17
CA GLY A 69 -9.55 12.53 -5.99
C GLY A 69 -10.33 11.34 -5.44
N ALA A 70 -9.69 10.39 -4.76
CA ALA A 70 -10.36 9.24 -4.18
C ALA A 70 -11.43 9.67 -3.14
N GLU A 71 -12.59 9.06 -3.23
CA GLU A 71 -13.74 9.38 -2.39
C GLU A 71 -14.32 8.10 -1.78
N SER A 72 -14.44 8.03 -0.45
CA SER A 72 -15.07 6.93 0.28
C SER A 72 -14.79 5.54 -0.31
N ALA A 73 -15.79 4.67 -0.45
CA ALA A 73 -15.66 3.31 -0.98
C ALA A 73 -15.81 3.19 -2.51
N ALA A 74 -16.04 4.32 -3.20
CA ALA A 74 -16.24 4.31 -4.65
C ALA A 74 -14.91 4.42 -5.41
N TYR A 75 -14.65 3.48 -6.31
CA TYR A 75 -13.55 3.59 -7.26
C TYR A 75 -13.97 4.44 -8.45
N ARG A 76 -13.23 5.51 -8.72
CA ARG A 76 -13.45 6.33 -9.91
C ARG A 76 -12.80 5.65 -11.12
N LYS A 77 -13.62 5.39 -12.13
CA LYS A 77 -13.12 4.85 -13.40
C LYS A 77 -12.28 5.90 -14.12
N PHE A 78 -11.19 5.47 -14.72
CA PHE A 78 -10.25 6.31 -15.48
C PHE A 78 -9.65 7.47 -14.67
N ALA A 79 -9.55 7.32 -13.35
CA ALA A 79 -8.92 8.31 -12.51
C ALA A 79 -7.43 8.43 -12.82
N ASP A 80 -6.92 9.66 -12.81
CA ASP A 80 -5.49 9.91 -12.91
C ASP A 80 -4.80 9.56 -11.60
N LEU A 81 -3.94 8.56 -11.64
CA LEU A 81 -3.16 8.11 -10.51
C LEU A 81 -1.81 8.83 -10.45
N LYS A 82 -1.31 9.04 -9.24
CA LYS A 82 0.09 9.45 -9.05
C LYS A 82 1.00 8.24 -9.27
N ILE A 83 1.77 8.29 -10.34
CA ILE A 83 2.76 7.25 -10.69
C ILE A 83 4.08 7.91 -11.10
N ASP A 84 5.18 7.20 -10.91
CA ASP A 84 6.48 7.62 -11.38
C ASP A 84 6.76 7.13 -12.82
N GLU A 85 7.92 7.49 -13.34
CA GLU A 85 8.39 7.12 -14.69
C GLU A 85 8.51 5.60 -14.93
N TYR A 86 8.49 4.79 -13.85
CA TYR A 86 8.54 3.32 -13.88
C TYR A 86 7.20 2.65 -13.56
N SER A 87 6.10 3.37 -13.67
CA SER A 87 4.76 2.85 -13.38
C SER A 87 4.50 2.51 -11.90
N ARG A 88 5.36 2.95 -10.96
CA ARG A 88 5.15 2.72 -9.54
C ARG A 88 4.20 3.79 -9.00
N VAL A 89 3.22 3.36 -8.23
CA VAL A 89 2.29 4.29 -7.59
C VAL A 89 2.98 5.12 -6.51
N LEU A 90 2.65 6.41 -6.46
CA LEU A 90 3.15 7.38 -5.47
C LEU A 90 1.98 7.92 -4.65
N PRO A 91 2.21 8.28 -3.37
CA PRO A 91 1.15 8.90 -2.57
C PRO A 91 0.65 10.20 -3.19
N ALA A 92 -0.65 10.40 -3.15
CA ALA A 92 -1.26 11.64 -3.59
C ALA A 92 -0.96 12.78 -2.59
N GLU A 93 -0.10 13.72 -2.97
CA GLU A 93 0.46 14.76 -2.10
C GLU A 93 -0.62 15.66 -1.46
N ASN A 94 -1.76 15.86 -2.15
CA ASN A 94 -2.88 16.61 -1.62
C ASN A 94 -3.55 15.92 -0.42
N ARG A 95 -3.37 14.62 -0.28
CA ARG A 95 -3.89 13.81 0.84
C ARG A 95 -2.80 13.41 1.82
N PHE A 96 -1.57 13.24 1.33
CA PHE A 96 -0.38 12.86 2.09
C PHE A 96 0.73 13.89 1.85
N PRO A 97 0.60 15.11 2.39
CA PRO A 97 1.50 16.22 2.07
C PRO A 97 2.97 15.96 2.43
N SER A 98 3.23 15.14 3.45
CA SER A 98 4.61 14.79 3.80
C SER A 98 5.30 13.87 2.78
N SER A 99 4.57 13.36 1.79
CA SER A 99 5.13 12.51 0.73
C SER A 99 5.72 13.28 -0.45
N ALA A 100 5.64 14.61 -0.41
CA ALA A 100 6.17 15.48 -1.47
C ALA A 100 7.65 15.23 -1.76
N ASP A 101 8.14 15.76 -2.89
CA ASP A 101 9.53 15.64 -3.32
C ASP A 101 10.05 14.20 -3.48
N GLY A 102 9.13 13.25 -3.72
CA GLY A 102 9.48 11.86 -4.02
C GLY A 102 9.89 11.01 -2.81
N VAL A 103 9.73 11.53 -1.58
CA VAL A 103 10.09 10.77 -0.36
C VAL A 103 9.06 9.68 0.00
N GLY A 104 7.89 9.71 -0.67
CA GLY A 104 6.85 8.72 -0.46
C GLY A 104 6.34 8.70 0.98
N PHE A 105 6.00 7.51 1.49
CA PHE A 105 5.49 7.37 2.85
C PHE A 105 6.56 7.40 3.96
N ALA A 106 7.83 7.67 3.65
CA ALA A 106 8.89 7.62 4.65
C ALA A 106 8.61 8.51 5.88
N PRO A 107 8.17 9.78 5.74
CA PRO A 107 7.88 10.63 6.91
C PRO A 107 6.69 10.13 7.74
N LEU A 108 5.62 9.66 7.10
CA LEU A 108 4.46 9.11 7.80
C LEU A 108 4.80 7.80 8.51
N ALA A 109 5.58 6.94 7.87
CA ALA A 109 6.06 5.69 8.47
C ALA A 109 6.92 5.98 9.70
N GLU A 110 7.83 6.94 9.62
CA GLU A 110 8.67 7.36 10.74
C GLU A 110 7.81 7.87 11.92
N TYR A 111 6.81 8.70 11.64
CA TYR A 111 5.86 9.16 12.68
C TYR A 111 5.21 7.97 13.41
N VAL A 112 4.69 7.00 12.66
CA VAL A 112 4.05 5.80 13.22
C VAL A 112 5.05 4.95 14.01
N HIS A 113 6.28 4.82 13.52
CA HIS A 113 7.35 4.08 14.21
C HIS A 113 7.76 4.74 15.52
N GLN A 114 7.81 6.08 15.60
CA GLN A 114 8.11 6.82 16.84
C GLN A 114 7.06 6.57 17.92
N LEU A 115 5.82 6.29 17.57
CA LEU A 115 4.79 5.83 18.50
C LEU A 115 5.00 4.37 18.94
N GLY A 116 5.99 3.67 18.38
CA GLY A 116 6.26 2.24 18.60
C GLY A 116 5.23 1.34 17.98
N LEU A 117 4.58 1.80 16.91
CA LEU A 117 3.67 1.05 16.05
C LEU A 117 4.38 0.62 14.75
N LYS A 118 3.74 -0.20 13.96
CA LYS A 118 4.22 -0.66 12.66
C LYS A 118 3.36 -0.04 11.56
N PHE A 119 4.02 0.50 10.53
CA PHE A 119 3.35 1.07 9.37
C PHE A 119 3.25 0.05 8.24
N GLY A 120 2.13 0.04 7.54
CA GLY A 120 1.90 -0.78 6.36
C GLY A 120 1.05 -0.07 5.31
N ILE A 121 1.14 -0.53 4.08
CA ILE A 121 0.30 -0.08 2.97
C ILE A 121 -0.33 -1.29 2.30
N HIS A 122 -1.51 -1.08 1.73
CA HIS A 122 -2.16 -2.04 0.86
C HIS A 122 -2.21 -1.48 -0.56
N ILE A 123 -1.94 -2.31 -1.55
CA ILE A 123 -2.00 -1.94 -2.97
C ILE A 123 -2.89 -2.90 -3.73
N LEU A 124 -3.56 -2.40 -4.77
CA LEU A 124 -4.26 -3.26 -5.71
C LEU A 124 -3.27 -4.06 -6.55
N ARG A 125 -3.65 -5.28 -6.87
CA ARG A 125 -2.90 -6.14 -7.78
C ARG A 125 -2.93 -5.58 -9.20
N GLY A 126 -1.86 -5.82 -9.95
CA GLY A 126 -1.79 -5.52 -11.37
C GLY A 126 -1.10 -4.20 -11.69
N ILE A 127 -1.26 -3.77 -12.93
CA ILE A 127 -0.68 -2.54 -13.48
C ILE A 127 -1.79 -1.54 -13.79
N PRO A 128 -1.63 -0.25 -13.40
CA PRO A 128 -2.58 0.79 -13.74
C PRO A 128 -2.77 0.94 -15.25
N ARG A 129 -4.00 1.12 -15.70
CA ARG A 129 -4.36 1.42 -17.09
C ARG A 129 -3.52 2.57 -17.66
N GLN A 130 -3.32 3.61 -16.88
CA GLN A 130 -2.50 4.77 -17.22
C GLN A 130 -1.07 4.36 -17.62
N ALA A 131 -0.44 3.46 -16.91
CA ALA A 131 0.89 2.94 -17.21
C ALA A 131 0.91 2.11 -18.49
N VAL A 132 -0.11 1.25 -18.68
CA VAL A 132 -0.23 0.38 -19.86
C VAL A 132 -0.44 1.21 -21.13
N HIS A 133 -1.37 2.16 -21.10
CA HIS A 133 -1.66 3.01 -22.26
C HIS A 133 -0.53 4.01 -22.55
N GLY A 134 0.19 4.46 -21.51
CA GLY A 134 1.36 5.31 -21.65
C GLY A 134 2.63 4.56 -22.05
N ARG A 135 2.60 3.23 -22.19
CA ARG A 135 3.76 2.38 -22.47
C ARG A 135 4.93 2.68 -21.55
N MET A 136 4.65 2.87 -20.28
CA MET A 136 5.65 3.27 -19.30
C MET A 136 6.65 2.14 -19.04
N HIS A 137 7.90 2.51 -18.80
CA HIS A 137 8.97 1.54 -18.54
C HIS A 137 8.80 0.84 -17.19
N ILE A 138 9.20 -0.44 -17.15
CA ILE A 138 9.28 -1.21 -15.91
C ILE A 138 10.72 -1.12 -15.40
N LYS A 139 10.88 -0.66 -14.17
CA LYS A 139 12.19 -0.44 -13.55
C LYS A 139 13.06 -1.68 -13.57
N GLY A 140 14.30 -1.52 -14.06
CA GLY A 140 15.28 -2.61 -14.09
C GLY A 140 15.10 -3.61 -15.24
N THR A 141 14.25 -3.29 -16.22
CA THR A 141 14.03 -4.08 -17.42
C THR A 141 14.03 -3.19 -18.66
N ASP A 142 14.07 -3.82 -19.84
CA ASP A 142 13.86 -3.19 -21.15
C ASP A 142 12.38 -3.22 -21.59
N LYS A 143 11.50 -3.75 -20.73
CA LYS A 143 10.08 -3.91 -21.02
C LYS A 143 9.27 -2.68 -20.63
N THR A 144 8.14 -2.52 -21.33
CA THR A 144 7.11 -1.54 -21.01
C THR A 144 5.86 -2.21 -20.43
N ALA A 145 5.00 -1.45 -19.77
CA ALA A 145 3.83 -1.94 -19.08
C ALA A 145 2.84 -2.67 -19.99
N ASP A 146 2.69 -2.24 -21.24
CA ASP A 146 1.84 -2.89 -22.25
C ASP A 146 2.36 -4.27 -22.70
N GLN A 147 3.66 -4.52 -22.57
CA GLN A 147 4.26 -5.80 -22.95
C GLN A 147 4.07 -6.90 -21.90
N ILE A 148 3.74 -6.53 -20.66
CA ILE A 148 3.54 -7.47 -19.55
C ILE A 148 2.11 -7.46 -19.02
N ALA A 149 1.26 -6.55 -19.51
CA ALA A 149 -0.14 -6.48 -19.13
C ALA A 149 -0.94 -7.56 -19.86
N ILE A 150 -1.80 -8.25 -19.11
CA ILE A 150 -2.77 -9.20 -19.66
C ILE A 150 -4.19 -8.73 -19.39
N ASN A 151 -5.14 -9.15 -20.20
CA ASN A 151 -6.55 -8.80 -20.08
C ASN A 151 -7.27 -9.57 -18.95
N SER A 152 -6.63 -9.63 -17.78
CA SER A 152 -7.21 -10.14 -16.53
C SER A 152 -7.38 -8.98 -15.58
N ILE A 153 -8.42 -8.19 -15.76
CA ILE A 153 -8.70 -7.00 -14.97
C ILE A 153 -9.13 -7.35 -13.55
N CYS A 154 -8.90 -6.41 -12.64
CA CYS A 154 -9.42 -6.53 -11.28
C CYS A 154 -10.95 -6.41 -11.30
N PRO A 155 -11.72 -7.37 -10.72
CA PRO A 155 -13.18 -7.35 -10.80
C PRO A 155 -13.85 -6.12 -10.19
N TRP A 156 -13.26 -5.58 -9.14
CA TRP A 156 -13.78 -4.40 -8.42
C TRP A 156 -13.09 -3.08 -8.78
N ASN A 157 -11.99 -3.13 -9.51
CA ASN A 157 -11.38 -1.94 -10.09
C ASN A 157 -10.83 -2.26 -11.49
N SER A 158 -11.63 -1.97 -12.51
CA SER A 158 -11.32 -2.28 -13.91
C SER A 158 -10.15 -1.48 -14.49
N ASP A 159 -9.61 -0.51 -13.75
CA ASP A 159 -8.46 0.28 -14.17
C ASP A 159 -7.12 -0.38 -13.87
N MET A 160 -7.14 -1.59 -13.33
CA MET A 160 -5.95 -2.39 -13.06
C MET A 160 -5.94 -3.62 -13.97
N TYR A 161 -4.96 -3.70 -14.87
CA TYR A 161 -4.70 -4.88 -15.70
C TYR A 161 -3.98 -5.96 -14.90
N GLY A 162 -4.20 -7.22 -15.28
CA GLY A 162 -3.34 -8.30 -14.78
C GLY A 162 -1.91 -8.18 -15.30
N VAL A 163 -1.02 -8.97 -14.74
CA VAL A 163 0.40 -9.06 -15.11
C VAL A 163 0.73 -10.51 -15.39
N ASP A 164 1.45 -10.75 -16.50
CA ASP A 164 2.01 -12.05 -16.84
C ASP A 164 3.38 -12.22 -16.19
#